data_9f4ba7b7c522fb0979db65dea7dce209
#
_entry.id   9f4ba7b7c522fb0979db65dea7dce209
#
_cell.length_a   1.000
_cell.length_b   1.000
_cell.length_c   1.000
_cell.angle_alpha   90.00
_cell.angle_beta   90.00
_cell.angle_gamma   90.00
#
_symmetry.space_group_name_H-M   'P 1'
#
loop_
_entity.id
_entity.type
_entity.pdbx_description
1 polymer ?
#
loop_
_entity_poly.entity_id
_entity_poly.type
_entity_poly.pdbx_seq_one_letter_code
_entity_poly.pdbx_strand_id
1 'polypeptide(L)'
;MATLSTVGDIEGPLRNCAEAKCNVITIAEELLHCWTSAPEKTKEMDELFKANGVSFTGSGFIDGACCEMTMVMASLMHKIDKLEGGLQYNVDHYGQVLAIAHGVGLTDDEFAAGPGQSDPKSYPKSYVYNSNEWFASALGLTVVATKESKTATKAKTELVSTAIGRAIPVGQCTGMMVTATTKEGVMIVGNQVGKCYEEGEDDWCAWGFEGNPSGVKFSMTAPPTPAITNTTMISRIPQILDAPAGFVTSDKLPIAKYEHFENKS
;
A
#
# COMPACT_ATOMS: atom_id res chain seq x y z
N MET A 1 0.36 -1.58 16.13
CA MET A 1 0.20 -0.14 16.37
C MET A 1 0.08 0.53 15.03
N ALA A 2 -0.98 1.24 14.77
CA ALA A 2 -0.96 2.10 13.60
C ALA A 2 -2.18 2.97 13.53
N THR A 3 -2.00 4.17 13.22
CA THR A 3 -3.06 5.11 12.95
C THR A 3 -2.61 6.16 11.94
N LEU A 4 -1.35 6.09 11.49
CA LEU A 4 -0.71 7.07 10.62
C LEU A 4 0.07 6.33 9.53
N SER A 5 0.23 6.95 8.36
CA SER A 5 0.62 6.26 7.14
C SER A 5 2.12 6.33 6.82
N THR A 6 2.86 7.26 7.42
CA THR A 6 4.27 7.47 7.06
C THR A 6 5.24 7.13 8.18
N VAL A 7 6.48 6.81 7.83
CA VAL A 7 7.55 6.58 8.80
C VAL A 7 7.80 7.82 9.67
N GLY A 8 7.64 9.02 9.10
CA GLY A 8 7.76 10.28 9.83
C GLY A 8 6.68 10.47 10.89
N ASP A 9 5.45 10.11 10.58
CA ASP A 9 4.33 10.25 11.51
C ASP A 9 4.42 9.31 12.72
N ILE A 10 5.01 8.14 12.54
CA ILE A 10 5.15 7.13 13.59
C ILE A 10 6.58 7.04 14.18
N GLU A 11 7.44 7.98 13.86
CA GLU A 11 8.83 8.01 14.34
C GLU A 11 8.93 7.93 15.86
N GLY A 12 8.17 8.75 16.59
CA GLY A 12 8.17 8.75 18.05
C GLY A 12 7.79 7.40 18.65
N PRO A 13 6.63 6.82 18.29
CA PRO A 13 6.28 5.45 18.68
C PRO A 13 7.33 4.39 18.32
N LEU A 14 7.95 4.45 17.13
CA LEU A 14 9.00 3.51 16.74
C LEU A 14 10.22 3.62 17.66
N ARG A 15 10.68 4.84 17.96
CA ARG A 15 11.80 5.08 18.89
C ARG A 15 11.52 4.47 20.26
N ASN A 16 10.33 4.75 20.82
CA ASN A 16 9.96 4.21 22.12
C ASN A 16 9.96 2.67 22.14
N CYS A 17 9.49 2.03 21.06
CA CYS A 17 9.52 0.58 20.95
C CYS A 17 10.95 0.04 20.85
N ALA A 18 11.81 0.66 20.04
CA ALA A 18 13.21 0.25 19.91
C ALA A 18 13.96 0.35 21.24
N GLU A 19 13.81 1.48 21.96
CA GLU A 19 14.42 1.71 23.28
C GLU A 19 13.90 0.72 24.34
N ALA A 20 12.62 0.34 24.25
CA ALA A 20 12.01 -0.71 25.08
C ALA A 20 12.39 -2.13 24.63
N LYS A 21 13.23 -2.29 23.61
CA LYS A 21 13.63 -3.58 23.02
C LYS A 21 12.46 -4.42 22.55
N CYS A 22 11.48 -3.79 21.92
CA CYS A 22 10.30 -4.44 21.35
C CYS A 22 10.40 -4.53 19.84
N ASN A 23 10.11 -5.70 19.26
CA ASN A 23 9.87 -5.83 17.84
C ASN A 23 8.55 -5.15 17.47
N VAL A 24 8.45 -4.62 16.23
CA VAL A 24 7.29 -3.84 15.80
C VAL A 24 6.73 -4.35 14.47
N ILE A 25 5.41 -4.53 14.43
CA ILE A 25 4.63 -4.64 13.20
C ILE A 25 3.67 -3.45 13.16
N THR A 26 3.60 -2.75 12.04
CA THR A 26 2.72 -1.60 11.86
C THR A 26 1.98 -1.66 10.54
N ILE A 27 0.77 -1.09 10.49
CA ILE A 27 0.00 -0.95 9.24
C ILE A 27 0.28 0.37 8.51
N ALA A 28 1.28 1.15 8.94
CA ALA A 28 1.68 2.34 8.21
C ALA A 28 2.12 1.96 6.80
N GLU A 29 1.37 2.39 5.80
CA GLU A 29 1.49 1.93 4.41
C GLU A 29 2.87 2.22 3.82
N GLU A 30 3.51 3.34 4.17
CA GLU A 30 4.85 3.65 3.69
C GLU A 30 5.88 2.59 4.11
N LEU A 31 5.69 1.94 5.28
CA LEU A 31 6.60 0.90 5.75
C LEU A 31 6.48 -0.42 4.99
N LEU A 32 5.61 -0.51 4.00
CA LEU A 32 5.68 -1.57 3.01
C LEU A 32 7.07 -1.59 2.32
N HIS A 33 7.55 -0.41 1.87
CA HIS A 33 8.89 -0.23 1.33
C HIS A 33 9.25 1.26 1.34
N CYS A 34 9.95 1.74 2.37
CA CYS A 34 10.24 3.17 2.56
C CYS A 34 11.69 3.58 2.24
N TRP A 35 12.52 2.65 1.74
CA TRP A 35 13.93 2.94 1.42
C TRP A 35 14.12 4.04 0.38
N THR A 36 13.16 4.24 -0.51
CA THR A 36 13.22 5.22 -1.59
C THR A 36 12.30 6.42 -1.37
N SER A 37 11.18 6.26 -0.63
CA SER A 37 10.27 7.35 -0.32
C SER A 37 10.76 8.23 0.83
N ALA A 38 11.40 7.65 1.84
CA ALA A 38 11.91 8.33 3.03
C ALA A 38 13.30 7.80 3.46
N PRO A 39 14.34 7.90 2.60
CA PRO A 39 15.60 7.19 2.79
C PRO A 39 16.34 7.57 4.09
N GLU A 40 16.37 8.84 4.46
CA GLU A 40 17.07 9.31 5.66
C GLU A 40 16.40 8.79 6.94
N LYS A 41 15.08 8.95 7.05
CA LYS A 41 14.32 8.47 8.21
C LYS A 41 14.33 6.95 8.30
N THR A 42 14.23 6.26 7.18
CA THR A 42 14.30 4.79 7.12
C THR A 42 15.64 4.31 7.66
N LYS A 43 16.73 4.92 7.20
CA LYS A 43 18.09 4.58 7.67
C LYS A 43 18.26 4.84 9.15
N GLU A 44 17.80 5.99 9.63
CA GLU A 44 17.88 6.35 11.05
C GLU A 44 17.15 5.34 11.94
N MET A 45 15.91 4.97 11.56
CA MET A 45 15.13 3.97 12.30
C MET A 45 15.76 2.57 12.21
N ASP A 46 16.25 2.19 11.04
CA ASP A 46 16.95 0.92 10.83
C ASP A 46 18.18 0.80 11.75
N GLU A 47 19.00 1.83 11.82
CA GLU A 47 20.19 1.89 12.70
C GLU A 47 19.79 1.82 14.19
N LEU A 48 18.73 2.53 14.58
CA LEU A 48 18.22 2.52 15.96
C LEU A 48 17.74 1.12 16.37
N PHE A 49 16.95 0.45 15.53
CA PHE A 49 16.46 -0.89 15.80
C PHE A 49 17.61 -1.92 15.84
N LYS A 50 18.58 -1.80 14.92
CA LYS A 50 19.81 -2.61 14.95
C LYS A 50 20.60 -2.45 16.25
N ALA A 51 20.78 -1.21 16.71
CA ALA A 51 21.50 -0.91 17.95
C ALA A 51 20.82 -1.51 19.18
N ASN A 52 19.50 -1.69 19.16
CA ASN A 52 18.73 -2.28 20.25
C ASN A 52 18.46 -3.78 20.08
N GLY A 53 18.91 -4.39 18.97
CA GLY A 53 18.78 -5.83 18.71
C GLY A 53 17.34 -6.27 18.44
N VAL A 54 16.50 -5.40 17.91
CA VAL A 54 15.08 -5.65 17.59
C VAL A 54 14.79 -5.30 16.14
N SER A 55 13.66 -5.77 15.62
CA SER A 55 13.24 -5.63 14.22
C SER A 55 11.91 -4.87 14.09
N PHE A 56 11.69 -4.24 12.94
CA PHE A 56 10.39 -3.69 12.61
C PHE A 56 10.05 -3.87 11.13
N THR A 57 8.74 -3.94 10.83
CA THR A 57 8.20 -4.11 9.48
C THR A 57 6.84 -3.42 9.33
N GLY A 58 6.51 -3.03 8.09
CA GLY A 58 5.14 -2.74 7.69
C GLY A 58 4.45 -4.01 7.23
N SER A 59 3.23 -4.26 7.67
CA SER A 59 2.42 -5.40 7.22
C SER A 59 0.93 -5.14 7.39
N GLY A 60 0.13 -5.68 6.49
CA GLY A 60 -1.33 -5.58 6.48
C GLY A 60 -1.94 -6.15 5.20
N PHE A 61 -3.04 -5.55 4.75
CA PHE A 61 -3.74 -6.01 3.54
C PHE A 61 -2.86 -5.93 2.29
N ILE A 62 -2.10 -4.84 2.14
CA ILE A 62 -1.36 -4.58 0.88
C ILE A 62 -0.25 -5.60 0.69
N ASP A 63 0.62 -5.81 1.69
CA ASP A 63 1.72 -6.77 1.54
C ASP A 63 1.21 -8.22 1.51
N GLY A 64 0.34 -8.61 2.42
CA GLY A 64 -0.12 -9.99 2.54
C GLY A 64 -1.05 -10.39 1.40
N ALA A 65 -2.14 -9.64 1.19
CA ALA A 65 -3.16 -10.02 0.21
C ALA A 65 -2.79 -9.60 -1.23
N CYS A 66 -2.21 -8.40 -1.42
CA CYS A 66 -1.91 -7.96 -2.78
C CYS A 66 -0.51 -8.37 -3.23
N CYS A 67 0.53 -8.04 -2.45
CA CYS A 67 1.91 -8.22 -2.89
C CYS A 67 2.39 -9.67 -2.81
N GLU A 68 2.30 -10.31 -1.64
CA GLU A 68 2.80 -11.69 -1.46
C GLU A 68 2.03 -12.69 -2.33
N MET A 69 0.69 -12.59 -2.39
CA MET A 69 -0.10 -13.50 -3.23
C MET A 69 0.24 -13.33 -4.72
N THR A 70 0.48 -12.10 -5.15
CA THR A 70 0.94 -11.84 -6.51
C THR A 70 2.32 -12.45 -6.77
N MET A 71 3.27 -12.35 -5.82
CA MET A 71 4.59 -12.97 -5.97
C MET A 71 4.55 -14.50 -5.92
N VAL A 72 3.60 -15.10 -5.19
CA VAL A 72 3.34 -16.54 -5.30
C VAL A 72 2.95 -16.90 -6.73
N MET A 73 2.07 -16.12 -7.37
CA MET A 73 1.70 -16.32 -8.78
C MET A 73 2.85 -16.07 -9.74
N ALA A 74 3.78 -15.15 -9.42
CA ALA A 74 4.99 -14.91 -10.21
C ALA A 74 5.86 -16.15 -10.36
N SER A 75 5.85 -17.07 -9.39
CA SER A 75 6.59 -18.33 -9.45
C SER A 75 6.12 -19.26 -10.59
N LEU A 76 4.95 -19.00 -11.17
CA LEU A 76 4.41 -19.74 -12.32
C LEU A 76 4.89 -19.18 -13.65
N MET A 77 5.66 -18.08 -13.66
CA MET A 77 6.11 -17.41 -14.86
C MET A 77 7.54 -17.82 -15.22
N HIS A 78 7.77 -18.13 -16.49
CA HIS A 78 9.11 -18.29 -17.06
C HIS A 78 9.77 -16.94 -17.35
N LYS A 79 8.94 -15.97 -17.77
CA LYS A 79 9.39 -14.63 -18.12
C LYS A 79 8.29 -13.63 -17.78
N ILE A 80 8.67 -12.56 -17.11
CA ILE A 80 7.80 -11.43 -16.79
C ILE A 80 8.29 -10.23 -17.60
N ASP A 81 7.44 -9.69 -18.47
CA ASP A 81 7.71 -8.46 -19.20
C ASP A 81 7.06 -7.27 -18.49
N LYS A 82 5.87 -7.49 -17.90
CA LYS A 82 5.14 -6.48 -17.15
C LYS A 82 4.35 -7.13 -16.02
N LEU A 83 4.26 -6.41 -14.90
CA LEU A 83 3.34 -6.64 -13.81
C LEU A 83 2.41 -5.44 -13.72
N GLU A 84 1.11 -5.65 -13.80
CA GLU A 84 0.12 -4.58 -13.75
C GLU A 84 -1.04 -4.96 -12.85
N GLY A 85 -1.47 -3.99 -12.05
CA GLY A 85 -2.62 -4.20 -11.18
C GLY A 85 -2.84 -3.06 -10.23
N GLY A 86 -3.52 -3.36 -9.12
CA GLY A 86 -3.80 -2.36 -8.10
C GLY A 86 -4.94 -2.76 -7.20
N LEU A 87 -5.54 -1.73 -6.61
CA LEU A 87 -6.69 -1.89 -5.72
C LEU A 87 -7.63 -0.68 -5.78
N GLN A 88 -8.88 -0.91 -5.38
CA GLN A 88 -9.91 0.10 -5.24
C GLN A 88 -10.52 0.03 -3.84
N TYR A 89 -10.84 1.18 -3.28
CA TYR A 89 -11.52 1.31 -2.00
C TYR A 89 -12.44 2.52 -1.96
N ASN A 90 -13.51 2.41 -1.13
CA ASN A 90 -14.44 3.51 -0.92
C ASN A 90 -13.88 4.50 0.11
N VAL A 91 -13.55 5.73 -0.32
CA VAL A 91 -12.99 6.76 0.58
C VAL A 91 -13.96 7.20 1.67
N ASP A 92 -15.26 7.03 1.47
CA ASP A 92 -16.26 7.35 2.50
C ASP A 92 -16.14 6.49 3.76
N HIS A 93 -15.56 5.29 3.64
CA HIS A 93 -15.34 4.42 4.79
C HIS A 93 -14.16 4.84 5.68
N TYR A 94 -13.30 5.75 5.19
CA TYR A 94 -12.07 6.17 5.87
C TYR A 94 -12.11 7.61 6.40
N GLY A 95 -13.27 8.27 6.26
CA GLY A 95 -13.54 9.56 6.88
C GLY A 95 -13.13 10.79 6.06
N GLN A 96 -13.50 11.96 6.60
CA GLN A 96 -13.46 13.23 5.90
C GLN A 96 -12.05 13.63 5.42
N VAL A 97 -11.04 13.41 6.22
CA VAL A 97 -9.66 13.82 5.89
C VAL A 97 -9.18 13.12 4.62
N LEU A 98 -9.44 11.81 4.51
CA LEU A 98 -9.05 11.06 3.33
C LEU A 98 -9.88 11.45 2.09
N ALA A 99 -11.20 11.62 2.25
CA ALA A 99 -12.08 12.04 1.16
C ALA A 99 -11.66 13.40 0.58
N ILE A 100 -11.34 14.39 1.44
CA ILE A 100 -10.82 15.70 1.01
C ILE A 100 -9.47 15.55 0.31
N ALA A 101 -8.55 14.76 0.84
CA ALA A 101 -7.24 14.52 0.22
C ALA A 101 -7.35 13.86 -1.16
N HIS A 102 -8.43 13.11 -1.41
CA HIS A 102 -8.73 12.51 -2.72
C HIS A 102 -9.50 13.45 -3.67
N GLY A 103 -9.82 14.67 -3.23
CA GLY A 103 -10.50 15.67 -4.04
C GLY A 103 -11.99 15.41 -4.24
N VAL A 104 -12.64 14.67 -3.35
CA VAL A 104 -14.09 14.40 -3.42
C VAL A 104 -14.89 15.70 -3.50
N GLY A 105 -15.75 15.82 -4.50
CA GLY A 105 -16.61 16.96 -4.72
C GLY A 105 -15.93 18.18 -5.37
N LEU A 106 -14.69 18.09 -5.80
CA LEU A 106 -14.00 19.15 -6.52
C LEU A 106 -14.38 19.20 -8.01
N THR A 107 -14.26 20.36 -8.60
CA THR A 107 -14.25 20.55 -10.07
C THR A 107 -12.91 20.11 -10.66
N ASP A 108 -12.81 20.05 -12.00
CA ASP A 108 -11.54 19.70 -12.67
C ASP A 108 -10.43 20.69 -12.38
N ASP A 109 -10.74 21.98 -12.39
CA ASP A 109 -9.75 23.03 -12.14
C ASP A 109 -9.26 22.99 -10.68
N GLU A 110 -10.17 22.80 -9.73
CA GLU A 110 -9.81 22.66 -8.30
C GLU A 110 -8.98 21.41 -8.06
N PHE A 111 -9.34 20.28 -8.69
CA PHE A 111 -8.56 19.04 -8.58
C PHE A 111 -7.16 19.23 -9.16
N ALA A 112 -7.04 19.81 -10.36
CA ALA A 112 -5.76 20.05 -11.01
C ALA A 112 -4.87 21.03 -10.22
N ALA A 113 -5.47 22.03 -9.58
CA ALA A 113 -4.75 22.99 -8.73
C ALA A 113 -4.36 22.43 -7.35
N GLY A 114 -4.99 21.36 -6.91
CA GLY A 114 -4.83 20.75 -5.60
C GLY A 114 -4.37 19.28 -5.64
N PRO A 115 -5.26 18.31 -5.32
CA PRO A 115 -4.88 16.89 -5.18
C PRO A 115 -4.27 16.27 -6.43
N GLY A 116 -4.61 16.78 -7.62
CA GLY A 116 -4.11 16.27 -8.91
C GLY A 116 -2.64 16.62 -9.21
N GLN A 117 -2.03 17.50 -8.43
CA GLN A 117 -0.62 17.84 -8.63
C GLN A 117 0.28 16.62 -8.35
N SER A 118 1.23 16.40 -9.25
CA SER A 118 2.22 15.31 -9.17
C SER A 118 3.62 15.90 -9.27
N ASP A 119 4.21 16.24 -8.14
CA ASP A 119 5.62 16.61 -8.07
C ASP A 119 6.44 15.34 -7.76
N PRO A 120 7.46 15.00 -8.59
CA PRO A 120 8.36 13.88 -8.30
C PRO A 120 9.05 13.97 -6.94
N LYS A 121 9.16 15.17 -6.39
CA LYS A 121 9.75 15.42 -5.05
C LYS A 121 8.71 15.47 -3.95
N SER A 122 7.40 15.33 -4.26
CA SER A 122 6.36 15.38 -3.24
C SER A 122 6.51 14.25 -2.23
N TYR A 123 6.22 14.55 -0.98
CA TYR A 123 6.13 13.61 0.12
C TYR A 123 4.82 13.90 0.88
N PRO A 124 4.12 12.89 1.37
CA PRO A 124 4.38 11.45 1.21
C PRO A 124 4.11 10.95 -0.22
N LYS A 125 4.69 9.78 -0.55
CA LYS A 125 4.34 9.04 -1.76
C LYS A 125 3.04 8.28 -1.55
N SER A 126 2.40 7.86 -2.65
CA SER A 126 1.27 6.94 -2.56
C SER A 126 1.73 5.56 -2.10
N TYR A 127 0.84 4.79 -1.46
CA TYR A 127 1.21 3.42 -1.12
C TYR A 127 1.36 2.51 -2.35
N VAL A 128 0.79 2.87 -3.51
CA VAL A 128 1.06 2.16 -4.76
C VAL A 128 2.48 2.41 -5.27
N TYR A 129 3.07 3.56 -4.98
CA TYR A 129 4.51 3.79 -5.14
C TYR A 129 5.31 2.79 -4.30
N ASN A 130 5.01 2.68 -3.02
CA ASN A 130 5.70 1.76 -2.11
C ASN A 130 5.47 0.29 -2.50
N SER A 131 4.29 -0.07 -3.02
CA SER A 131 4.02 -1.41 -3.56
C SER A 131 4.88 -1.74 -4.78
N ASN A 132 5.06 -0.79 -5.70
CA ASN A 132 5.92 -0.99 -6.87
C ASN A 132 7.39 -1.21 -6.46
N GLU A 133 7.87 -0.44 -5.48
CA GLU A 133 9.22 -0.59 -4.94
C GLU A 133 9.36 -1.95 -4.23
N TRP A 134 8.34 -2.38 -3.50
CA TRP A 134 8.29 -3.69 -2.87
C TRP A 134 8.35 -4.82 -3.92
N PHE A 135 7.55 -4.73 -5.01
CA PHE A 135 7.60 -5.71 -6.09
C PHE A 135 8.96 -5.75 -6.78
N ALA A 136 9.55 -4.59 -7.03
CA ALA A 136 10.88 -4.52 -7.60
C ALA A 136 11.92 -5.21 -6.69
N SER A 137 11.86 -4.96 -5.39
CA SER A 137 12.70 -5.63 -4.39
C SER A 137 12.50 -7.15 -4.38
N ALA A 138 11.24 -7.61 -4.38
CA ALA A 138 10.89 -9.03 -4.40
C ALA A 138 11.34 -9.75 -5.68
N LEU A 139 11.32 -9.05 -6.82
CA LEU A 139 11.82 -9.54 -8.10
C LEU A 139 13.35 -9.44 -8.25
N GLY A 140 14.07 -8.91 -7.25
CA GLY A 140 15.52 -8.71 -7.30
C GLY A 140 15.97 -7.61 -8.26
N LEU A 141 15.10 -6.65 -8.56
CA LEU A 141 15.38 -5.53 -9.45
C LEU A 141 15.95 -4.33 -8.65
N THR A 142 16.84 -3.58 -9.29
CA THR A 142 17.29 -2.29 -8.75
C THR A 142 16.39 -1.19 -9.27
N VAL A 143 15.68 -0.52 -8.37
CA VAL A 143 14.80 0.59 -8.76
C VAL A 143 15.62 1.85 -9.01
N VAL A 144 15.48 2.41 -10.22
CA VAL A 144 16.12 3.68 -10.59
C VAL A 144 15.16 4.84 -10.42
N ALA A 145 13.90 4.67 -10.80
CA ALA A 145 12.87 5.69 -10.63
C ALA A 145 11.45 5.10 -10.74
N THR A 146 10.59 5.53 -9.85
CA THR A 146 9.13 5.32 -9.95
C THR A 146 8.46 6.67 -10.22
N LYS A 147 7.59 6.71 -11.23
CA LYS A 147 6.82 7.91 -11.59
C LYS A 147 5.38 7.73 -11.15
N GLU A 148 4.81 8.78 -10.59
CA GLU A 148 3.40 8.83 -10.22
C GLU A 148 2.63 9.82 -11.08
N SER A 149 1.37 9.50 -11.36
CA SER A 149 0.40 10.42 -11.95
C SER A 149 -0.93 10.29 -11.21
N LYS A 150 -1.70 11.37 -11.14
CA LYS A 150 -2.99 11.43 -10.46
C LYS A 150 -4.06 11.88 -11.44
N THR A 151 -5.18 11.17 -11.45
CA THR A 151 -6.32 11.42 -12.32
C THR A 151 -7.60 11.44 -11.51
N ALA A 152 -8.44 12.47 -11.67
CA ALA A 152 -9.74 12.53 -11.02
C ALA A 152 -10.66 11.40 -11.52
N THR A 153 -11.35 10.73 -10.61
CA THR A 153 -12.51 9.91 -10.93
C THR A 153 -13.76 10.79 -10.91
N LYS A 154 -14.76 10.47 -11.74
CA LYS A 154 -15.93 11.34 -11.97
C LYS A 154 -17.23 10.65 -11.63
N ALA A 155 -18.16 11.41 -11.05
CA ALA A 155 -19.53 10.95 -10.83
C ALA A 155 -20.26 10.77 -12.17
N LYS A 156 -20.79 9.58 -12.40
CA LYS A 156 -21.68 9.26 -13.55
C LYS A 156 -23.14 9.50 -13.20
N THR A 157 -23.46 9.35 -11.92
CA THR A 157 -24.76 9.66 -11.32
C THR A 157 -24.56 10.67 -10.19
N GLU A 158 -25.62 11.31 -9.73
CA GLU A 158 -25.54 12.13 -8.51
C GLU A 158 -25.33 11.21 -7.30
N LEU A 159 -24.28 11.51 -6.53
CA LEU A 159 -23.89 10.75 -5.33
C LEU A 159 -24.00 11.63 -4.08
N VAL A 160 -24.04 11.00 -2.93
CA VAL A 160 -23.87 11.67 -1.64
C VAL A 160 -22.68 11.07 -0.92
N SER A 161 -21.65 11.88 -0.69
CA SER A 161 -20.54 11.45 0.16
C SER A 161 -20.91 11.59 1.63
N THR A 162 -20.88 10.49 2.35
CA THR A 162 -21.13 10.49 3.80
C THR A 162 -19.96 11.08 4.58
N ALA A 163 -18.74 10.91 4.06
CA ALA A 163 -17.52 11.43 4.69
C ALA A 163 -17.46 12.97 4.72
N ILE A 164 -17.88 13.63 3.62
CA ILE A 164 -17.88 15.10 3.54
C ILE A 164 -19.27 15.72 3.76
N GLY A 165 -20.33 14.89 3.89
CA GLY A 165 -21.67 15.32 4.23
C GLY A 165 -22.37 16.14 3.14
N ARG A 166 -22.03 15.92 1.84
CA ARG A 166 -22.65 16.67 0.73
C ARG A 166 -22.85 15.85 -0.53
N ALA A 167 -23.77 16.34 -1.40
CA ALA A 167 -23.97 15.78 -2.73
C ALA A 167 -22.76 16.06 -3.64
N ILE A 168 -22.49 15.12 -4.53
CA ILE A 168 -21.50 15.19 -5.61
C ILE A 168 -22.28 15.13 -6.92
N PRO A 169 -22.48 16.26 -7.61
CA PRO A 169 -23.16 16.30 -8.90
C PRO A 169 -22.43 15.48 -9.97
N VAL A 170 -23.18 15.05 -10.99
CA VAL A 170 -22.63 14.38 -12.17
C VAL A 170 -21.47 15.21 -12.77
N GLY A 171 -20.38 14.54 -13.09
CA GLY A 171 -19.17 15.14 -13.64
C GLY A 171 -18.19 15.72 -12.62
N GLN A 172 -18.60 15.91 -11.36
CA GLN A 172 -17.66 16.31 -10.32
C GLN A 172 -16.79 15.14 -9.84
N CYS A 173 -15.72 15.46 -9.15
CA CYS A 173 -14.74 14.51 -8.67
C CYS A 173 -15.32 13.63 -7.57
N THR A 174 -15.28 12.30 -7.74
CA THR A 174 -15.64 11.32 -6.71
C THR A 174 -14.43 10.86 -5.89
N GLY A 175 -13.24 11.19 -6.34
CA GLY A 175 -11.97 10.78 -5.77
C GLY A 175 -10.88 10.79 -6.83
N MET A 176 -9.82 9.99 -6.63
CA MET A 176 -8.72 9.93 -7.59
C MET A 176 -8.22 8.51 -7.84
N MET A 177 -7.63 8.33 -9.01
CA MET A 177 -6.73 7.23 -9.32
C MET A 177 -5.29 7.74 -9.32
N VAL A 178 -4.43 7.08 -8.54
CA VAL A 178 -2.99 7.27 -8.59
C VAL A 178 -2.40 6.09 -9.36
N THR A 179 -1.60 6.38 -10.38
CA THR A 179 -0.84 5.37 -11.13
C THR A 179 0.63 5.57 -10.87
N ALA A 180 1.30 4.54 -10.38
CA ALA A 180 2.75 4.49 -10.24
C ALA A 180 3.34 3.54 -11.28
N THR A 181 4.38 3.99 -11.99
CA THR A 181 5.08 3.20 -13.00
C THR A 181 6.56 3.12 -12.67
N THR A 182 7.06 1.91 -12.48
CA THR A 182 8.47 1.60 -12.26
C THR A 182 8.94 0.78 -13.45
N LYS A 183 10.09 1.14 -14.03
CA LYS A 183 10.66 0.43 -15.16
C LYS A 183 12.12 0.10 -14.94
N GLU A 184 12.42 -1.18 -14.79
CA GLU A 184 13.77 -1.69 -14.55
C GLU A 184 13.91 -3.15 -15.02
N GLY A 185 13.94 -3.34 -16.35
CA GLY A 185 13.87 -4.68 -16.95
C GLY A 185 12.44 -5.20 -17.06
N VAL A 186 11.72 -5.27 -15.94
CA VAL A 186 10.27 -5.52 -15.86
C VAL A 186 9.56 -4.19 -15.66
N MET A 187 8.46 -3.95 -16.38
CA MET A 187 7.60 -2.79 -16.15
C MET A 187 6.58 -3.12 -15.06
N ILE A 188 6.54 -2.34 -13.98
CA ILE A 188 5.56 -2.49 -12.91
C ILE A 188 4.61 -1.29 -12.97
N VAL A 189 3.31 -1.52 -13.14
CA VAL A 189 2.27 -0.49 -13.20
C VAL A 189 1.27 -0.75 -12.09
N GLY A 190 1.32 0.07 -11.04
CA GLY A 190 0.39 -0.01 -9.93
C GLY A 190 -0.67 1.09 -10.01
N ASN A 191 -1.93 0.74 -9.75
CA ASN A 191 -3.08 1.63 -9.73
C ASN A 191 -3.76 1.61 -8.36
N GLN A 192 -3.93 2.78 -7.79
CA GLN A 192 -4.69 3.00 -6.55
C GLN A 192 -5.91 3.85 -6.88
N VAL A 193 -7.11 3.31 -6.69
CA VAL A 193 -8.36 4.01 -6.92
C VAL A 193 -9.07 4.24 -5.59
N GLY A 194 -9.01 5.47 -5.09
CA GLY A 194 -9.76 5.90 -3.91
C GLY A 194 -10.88 6.84 -4.33
N LYS A 195 -12.14 6.44 -4.16
CA LYS A 195 -13.30 7.22 -4.60
C LYS A 195 -14.57 6.92 -3.80
N CYS A 196 -15.54 7.83 -3.82
CA CYS A 196 -16.92 7.51 -3.44
C CYS A 196 -17.54 6.60 -4.50
N TYR A 197 -18.20 5.53 -4.07
CA TYR A 197 -18.75 4.51 -4.96
C TYR A 197 -20.08 4.90 -5.57
N GLU A 198 -20.27 4.47 -6.79
CA GLU A 198 -21.58 4.37 -7.43
C GLU A 198 -22.25 3.02 -7.07
N GLU A 199 -23.52 2.90 -7.38
CA GLU A 199 -24.25 1.67 -7.12
C GLU A 199 -23.60 0.47 -7.83
N GLY A 200 -23.37 -0.62 -7.08
CA GLY A 200 -22.76 -1.85 -7.58
C GLY A 200 -21.23 -1.84 -7.65
N GLU A 201 -20.56 -0.78 -7.20
CA GLU A 201 -19.11 -0.78 -7.04
C GLU A 201 -18.70 -1.34 -5.67
N ASP A 202 -17.59 -2.07 -5.65
CA ASP A 202 -17.01 -2.69 -4.47
C ASP A 202 -15.50 -2.53 -4.44
N ASP A 203 -14.90 -2.77 -3.28
CA ASP A 203 -13.45 -2.89 -3.14
C ASP A 203 -12.94 -4.07 -4.00
N TRP A 204 -11.77 -3.91 -4.56
CA TRP A 204 -11.06 -4.99 -5.24
C TRP A 204 -9.54 -4.84 -5.13
N CYS A 205 -8.84 -5.97 -5.25
CA CYS A 205 -7.41 -6.04 -5.45
C CYS A 205 -7.15 -7.04 -6.58
N ALA A 206 -6.37 -6.64 -7.59
CA ALA A 206 -6.04 -7.52 -8.71
C ALA A 206 -4.69 -7.17 -9.31
N TRP A 207 -3.89 -8.20 -9.61
CA TRP A 207 -2.60 -8.08 -10.26
C TRP A 207 -2.43 -9.17 -11.31
N GLY A 208 -1.86 -8.83 -12.45
CA GLY A 208 -1.64 -9.75 -13.55
C GLY A 208 -0.28 -9.58 -14.19
N PHE A 209 0.17 -10.63 -14.87
CA PHE A 209 1.46 -10.68 -15.52
C PHE A 209 1.30 -10.72 -17.04
N GLU A 210 2.07 -9.90 -17.74
CA GLU A 210 2.38 -10.05 -19.15
C GLU A 210 3.72 -10.76 -19.27
N GLY A 211 3.80 -11.78 -20.14
CA GLY A 211 4.99 -12.59 -20.31
C GLY A 211 4.67 -14.02 -20.74
N ASN A 212 5.45 -14.97 -20.28
CA ASN A 212 5.29 -16.39 -20.60
C ASN A 212 5.27 -17.24 -19.31
N PRO A 213 4.23 -18.08 -19.07
CA PRO A 213 2.97 -18.17 -19.83
C PRO A 213 2.09 -16.93 -19.66
N SER A 214 1.13 -16.74 -20.56
CA SER A 214 0.12 -15.67 -20.48
C SER A 214 -1.04 -16.04 -19.57
N GLY A 215 -1.78 -15.04 -19.08
CA GLY A 215 -3.03 -15.24 -18.33
C GLY A 215 -2.86 -15.51 -16.84
N VAL A 216 -1.65 -15.45 -16.31
CA VAL A 216 -1.42 -15.59 -14.86
C VAL A 216 -1.84 -14.29 -14.16
N LYS A 217 -2.76 -14.41 -13.21
CA LYS A 217 -3.26 -13.26 -12.42
C LYS A 217 -3.74 -13.70 -11.04
N PHE A 218 -3.73 -12.75 -10.11
CA PHE A 218 -4.38 -12.83 -8.81
C PHE A 218 -5.51 -11.79 -8.76
N SER A 219 -6.63 -12.12 -8.13
CA SER A 219 -7.70 -11.15 -7.88
C SER A 219 -8.51 -11.51 -6.64
N MET A 220 -9.00 -10.48 -5.96
CA MET A 220 -9.89 -10.57 -4.82
C MET A 220 -10.98 -9.51 -4.97
N THR A 221 -12.24 -9.91 -4.85
CA THR A 221 -13.41 -9.03 -4.96
C THR A 221 -14.03 -8.85 -3.57
N ALA A 222 -14.44 -7.63 -3.26
CA ALA A 222 -15.02 -7.24 -1.98
C ALA A 222 -14.24 -7.79 -0.76
N PRO A 223 -12.90 -7.61 -0.71
CA PRO A 223 -12.12 -8.14 0.40
C PRO A 223 -12.50 -7.45 1.71
N PRO A 224 -12.66 -8.19 2.82
CA PRO A 224 -12.85 -7.60 4.13
C PRO A 224 -11.52 -7.02 4.65
N THR A 225 -11.09 -5.91 4.04
CA THR A 225 -9.76 -5.29 4.20
C THR A 225 -9.31 -5.12 5.65
N PRO A 226 -10.14 -4.59 6.59
CA PRO A 226 -9.71 -4.46 7.99
C PRO A 226 -9.46 -5.81 8.67
N ALA A 227 -10.29 -6.82 8.39
CA ALA A 227 -10.12 -8.15 8.97
C ALA A 227 -8.86 -8.83 8.43
N ILE A 228 -8.61 -8.74 7.12
CA ILE A 228 -7.40 -9.30 6.49
C ILE A 228 -6.16 -8.59 7.03
N THR A 229 -6.17 -7.26 7.17
CA THR A 229 -5.07 -6.50 7.77
C THR A 229 -4.71 -7.04 9.15
N ASN A 230 -5.70 -7.18 10.03
CA ASN A 230 -5.46 -7.68 11.39
C ASN A 230 -4.91 -9.12 11.38
N THR A 231 -5.48 -9.99 10.55
CA THR A 231 -5.04 -11.38 10.45
C THR A 231 -3.63 -11.49 9.90
N THR A 232 -3.29 -10.70 8.87
CA THR A 232 -1.93 -10.68 8.30
C THR A 232 -0.91 -10.24 9.34
N MET A 233 -1.19 -9.17 10.11
CA MET A 233 -0.30 -8.73 11.18
C MET A 233 -0.07 -9.82 12.23
N ILE A 234 -1.13 -10.51 12.66
CA ILE A 234 -1.02 -11.60 13.64
C ILE A 234 -0.18 -12.75 13.07
N SER A 235 -0.46 -13.16 11.84
CA SER A 235 0.27 -14.23 11.17
C SER A 235 1.75 -13.89 10.90
N ARG A 236 2.10 -12.58 10.92
CA ARG A 236 3.46 -12.07 10.76
C ARG A 236 4.29 -12.10 12.04
N ILE A 237 3.69 -12.28 13.21
CA ILE A 237 4.39 -12.24 14.50
C ILE A 237 5.56 -13.22 14.56
N PRO A 238 5.43 -14.51 14.21
CA PRO A 238 6.56 -15.43 14.26
C PRO A 238 7.74 -14.98 13.40
N GLN A 239 7.47 -14.49 12.18
CA GLN A 239 8.52 -14.09 11.25
C GLN A 239 9.30 -12.86 11.75
N ILE A 240 8.63 -11.89 12.38
CA ILE A 240 9.32 -10.70 12.88
C ILE A 240 10.13 -10.98 14.15
N LEU A 241 9.73 -11.96 14.94
CA LEU A 241 10.50 -12.42 16.12
C LEU A 241 11.82 -13.07 15.70
N ASP A 242 11.84 -13.78 14.57
CA ASP A 242 13.00 -14.47 14.02
C ASP A 242 13.80 -13.60 13.03
N ALA A 243 13.32 -12.40 12.71
CA ALA A 243 13.94 -11.51 11.73
C ALA A 243 15.26 -10.92 12.27
N PRO A 244 16.20 -10.58 11.36
CA PRO A 244 17.38 -9.82 11.75
C PRO A 244 16.97 -8.43 12.28
N ALA A 245 17.75 -7.90 13.22
CA ALA A 245 17.50 -6.56 13.76
C ALA A 245 17.54 -5.48 12.68
N GLY A 246 16.69 -4.46 12.81
CA GLY A 246 16.55 -3.36 11.88
C GLY A 246 15.20 -3.35 11.14
N PHE A 247 15.12 -2.58 10.05
CA PHE A 247 13.97 -2.54 9.16
C PHE A 247 14.01 -3.71 8.18
N VAL A 248 13.01 -4.57 8.26
CA VAL A 248 12.89 -5.73 7.37
C VAL A 248 11.57 -5.61 6.59
N THR A 249 11.65 -5.37 5.31
CA THR A 249 10.47 -5.38 4.42
C THR A 249 9.90 -6.77 4.29
N SER A 250 8.58 -6.90 4.15
CA SER A 250 7.92 -8.21 4.15
C SER A 250 8.35 -9.14 3.00
N ASP A 251 8.86 -8.60 1.88
CA ASP A 251 9.46 -9.40 0.80
C ASP A 251 10.75 -10.15 1.20
N LYS A 252 11.37 -9.77 2.30
CA LYS A 252 12.55 -10.43 2.86
C LYS A 252 12.20 -11.42 4.00
N LEU A 253 10.94 -11.42 4.43
CA LEU A 253 10.43 -12.36 5.41
C LEU A 253 9.86 -13.62 4.71
N PRO A 254 9.78 -14.75 5.37
CA PRO A 254 9.00 -15.88 4.87
C PRO A 254 7.54 -15.47 4.67
N ILE A 255 6.85 -16.06 3.68
CA ILE A 255 5.40 -15.85 3.49
C ILE A 255 4.67 -16.21 4.78
N ALA A 256 3.78 -15.31 5.24
CA ALA A 256 2.99 -15.54 6.43
C ALA A 256 2.13 -16.79 6.27
N LYS A 257 2.07 -17.62 7.31
CA LYS A 257 1.29 -18.85 7.34
C LYS A 257 0.12 -18.71 8.29
N TYR A 258 -0.95 -19.44 8.01
CA TYR A 258 -2.04 -19.56 8.95
C TYR A 258 -1.50 -20.19 10.26
N GLU A 259 -1.68 -19.46 11.35
CA GLU A 259 -1.34 -19.94 12.68
C GLU A 259 -2.62 -20.36 13.40
N HIS A 260 -2.69 -21.63 13.78
CA HIS A 260 -3.81 -22.14 14.58
C HIS A 260 -3.51 -21.86 16.05
N PHE A 261 -4.15 -20.84 16.59
CA PHE A 261 -4.09 -20.58 18.03
C PHE A 261 -5.12 -21.49 18.73
N GLU A 262 -4.67 -22.54 19.40
CA GLU A 262 -5.53 -23.27 20.32
C GLU A 262 -5.95 -22.32 21.44
N ASN A 263 -7.26 -22.11 21.60
CA ASN A 263 -7.78 -21.47 22.80
C ASN A 263 -7.45 -22.36 24.00
N LYS A 264 -6.34 -22.09 24.66
CA LYS A 264 -6.05 -22.66 25.98
C LYS A 264 -7.01 -21.99 26.96
N SER A 265 -8.21 -22.60 27.10
CA SER A 265 -9.20 -22.28 28.14
C SER A 265 -8.61 -22.50 29.54
#